data_e4075d72dda3540a2a0078b31232d50b
#
_entry.id   e4075d72dda3540a2a0078b31232d50b
#
_cell.length_a   1.000
_cell.length_b   1.000
_cell.length_c   1.000
_cell.angle_alpha   90.00
_cell.angle_beta   90.00
_cell.angle_gamma   90.00
#
_symmetry.space_group_name_H-M   'P 1'
#
loop_
_entity.id
_entity.type
_entity.pdbx_description
1 polymer ?
#
loop_
_entity_poly.entity_id
_entity_poly.type
_entity_poly.pdbx_seq_one_letter_code
_entity_poly.pdbx_strand_id
1 'polypeptide(L)'
;MFSSSFRRGFTYAVAYLLWTLCTSGVAMAEEGDDLAAAINAHIHERLPSSAPPMTPTDENRVTSFSRYILKTFYYPANVRDLKAAALAAIDATEPPLDTAALVQAAVAGVVNSLGHGARLLTTIGGDPGSGSTGAPSIRQVGSVRVVSLPTMNIGDPNVRRTCADFVQYFDPQNTDGLSGVVLDLRGNEGGPLTDSSCLIGFFIKAGQTVFQVMSKQGALVKYETEANGHKPLSLPVAVLIDNRTDSGALLVAAVLQSQRHATVLGEQKPSINGAVLSLVFPPGANRGVVLPTGEIVLNDKRPLVAAFHADLAMAAQDDVAMINAAGAYLAKQK
;
A
#
# COMPACT_ATOMS: atom_id res chain seq x y z
N MET A 1 -49.65 12.90 15.11
CA MET A 1 -48.95 12.39 16.34
C MET A 1 -47.84 11.45 15.91
N PHE A 2 -46.65 11.94 15.69
CA PHE A 2 -45.48 11.10 15.40
C PHE A 2 -44.64 10.94 16.68
N SER A 3 -44.41 9.69 17.03
CA SER A 3 -43.86 9.20 18.29
C SER A 3 -42.47 9.78 18.60
N SER A 4 -42.32 10.27 19.83
CA SER A 4 -41.09 10.80 20.43
C SER A 4 -39.94 9.77 20.66
N SER A 5 -40.15 8.51 20.30
CA SER A 5 -39.21 7.42 20.52
C SER A 5 -38.05 7.40 19.50
N PHE A 6 -38.23 7.99 18.32
CA PHE A 6 -37.21 7.94 17.25
C PHE A 6 -36.06 8.95 17.45
N ARG A 7 -36.31 10.05 18.19
CA ARG A 7 -35.26 11.05 18.47
C ARG A 7 -34.27 10.65 19.55
N ARG A 8 -34.67 9.81 20.52
CA ARG A 8 -33.77 9.40 21.60
C ARG A 8 -32.74 8.34 21.19
N GLY A 9 -33.10 7.43 20.28
CA GLY A 9 -32.18 6.39 19.77
C GLY A 9 -31.03 6.95 18.95
N PHE A 10 -31.27 7.99 18.14
CA PHE A 10 -30.24 8.61 17.29
C PHE A 10 -29.23 9.42 18.11
N THR A 11 -29.66 10.08 19.19
CA THR A 11 -28.78 10.87 20.06
C THR A 11 -27.84 9.98 20.87
N TYR A 12 -28.29 8.80 21.31
CA TYR A 12 -27.45 7.86 22.04
C TYR A 12 -26.46 7.14 21.13
N ALA A 13 -26.81 6.80 19.90
CA ALA A 13 -25.90 6.17 18.94
C ALA A 13 -24.78 7.12 18.53
N VAL A 14 -25.06 8.41 18.30
CA VAL A 14 -24.04 9.41 17.97
C VAL A 14 -23.16 9.71 19.18
N ALA A 15 -23.74 9.79 20.39
CA ALA A 15 -22.96 10.00 21.61
C ALA A 15 -22.06 8.79 21.94
N TYR A 16 -22.53 7.57 21.70
CA TYR A 16 -21.74 6.35 21.88
C TYR A 16 -20.62 6.24 20.87
N LEU A 17 -20.85 6.59 19.59
CA LEU A 17 -19.81 6.65 18.56
C LEU A 17 -18.77 7.74 18.85
N LEU A 18 -19.17 8.91 19.29
CA LEU A 18 -18.26 9.97 19.69
C LEU A 18 -17.48 9.60 20.96
N TRP A 19 -18.10 8.91 21.90
CA TRP A 19 -17.42 8.47 23.13
C TRP A 19 -16.41 7.35 22.84
N THR A 20 -16.72 6.37 21.98
CA THR A 20 -15.76 5.33 21.56
C THR A 20 -14.60 5.90 20.75
N LEU A 21 -14.83 6.90 19.88
CA LEU A 21 -13.77 7.58 19.13
C LEU A 21 -12.87 8.43 20.04
N CYS A 22 -13.44 9.11 21.07
CA CYS A 22 -12.65 9.83 22.06
C CYS A 22 -11.84 8.89 22.95
N THR A 23 -12.42 7.79 23.41
CA THR A 23 -11.72 6.83 24.28
C THR A 23 -10.59 6.09 23.55
N SER A 24 -10.76 5.74 22.28
CA SER A 24 -9.69 5.11 21.49
C SER A 24 -8.52 6.07 21.21
N GLY A 25 -8.80 7.35 21.02
CA GLY A 25 -7.75 8.37 20.83
C GLY A 25 -6.95 8.63 22.11
N VAL A 26 -7.61 8.66 23.25
CA VAL A 26 -6.97 8.81 24.56
C VAL A 26 -6.13 7.58 24.90
N ALA A 27 -6.66 6.38 24.71
CA ALA A 27 -5.95 5.13 24.97
C ALA A 27 -4.67 5.00 24.15
N MET A 28 -4.72 5.32 22.84
CA MET A 28 -3.52 5.29 21.97
C MET A 28 -2.48 6.34 22.35
N ALA A 29 -2.90 7.50 22.88
CA ALA A 29 -1.96 8.50 23.38
C ALA A 29 -1.28 8.02 24.66
N GLU A 30 -2.02 7.41 25.58
CA GLU A 30 -1.52 6.83 26.82
C GLU A 30 -0.55 5.67 26.56
N GLU A 31 -0.88 4.77 25.63
CA GLU A 31 0.03 3.71 25.17
C GLU A 31 1.32 4.27 24.53
N GLY A 32 1.22 5.37 23.79
CA GLY A 32 2.38 6.06 23.21
C GLY A 32 3.28 6.68 24.28
N ASP A 33 2.68 7.23 25.33
CA ASP A 33 3.41 7.79 26.47
C ASP A 33 4.10 6.69 27.29
N ASP A 34 3.44 5.55 27.48
CA ASP A 34 3.98 4.41 28.18
C ASP A 34 5.18 3.78 27.41
N LEU A 35 5.08 3.67 26.07
CA LEU A 35 6.21 3.28 25.24
C LEU A 35 7.38 4.26 25.36
N ALA A 36 7.10 5.55 25.27
CA ALA A 36 8.12 6.59 25.35
C ALA A 36 8.81 6.64 26.70
N ALA A 37 8.05 6.53 27.80
CA ALA A 37 8.59 6.54 29.16
C ALA A 37 9.59 5.38 29.36
N ALA A 38 9.25 4.19 28.86
CA ALA A 38 10.16 3.04 28.94
C ALA A 38 11.44 3.24 28.12
N ILE A 39 11.35 3.80 26.92
CA ILE A 39 12.50 4.10 26.07
C ILE A 39 13.39 5.16 26.73
N ASN A 40 12.80 6.27 27.19
CA ASN A 40 13.54 7.37 27.83
C ASN A 40 14.28 6.90 29.08
N ALA A 41 13.61 6.15 29.96
CA ALA A 41 14.22 5.60 31.17
C ALA A 41 15.44 4.72 30.83
N HIS A 42 15.31 3.85 29.85
CA HIS A 42 16.37 2.93 29.45
C HIS A 42 17.55 3.66 28.77
N ILE A 43 17.29 4.70 28.00
CA ILE A 43 18.35 5.56 27.44
C ILE A 43 19.14 6.24 28.57
N HIS A 44 18.45 6.77 29.60
CA HIS A 44 19.11 7.36 30.76
C HIS A 44 20.01 6.37 31.50
N GLU A 45 19.59 5.11 31.63
CA GLU A 45 20.39 4.05 32.26
C GLU A 45 21.64 3.66 31.45
N ARG A 46 21.52 3.70 30.11
CA ARG A 46 22.58 3.26 29.19
C ARG A 46 23.59 4.35 28.84
N LEU A 47 23.24 5.62 29.02
CA LEU A 47 24.16 6.73 28.75
C LEU A 47 25.33 6.69 29.73
N PRO A 48 26.60 6.70 29.25
CA PRO A 48 27.75 6.77 30.13
C PRO A 48 27.80 8.14 30.83
N SER A 49 28.35 8.16 32.06
CA SER A 49 28.45 9.41 32.84
C SER A 49 29.29 10.50 32.16
N SER A 50 30.09 10.15 31.16
CA SER A 50 30.87 11.07 30.34
C SER A 50 30.09 11.69 29.18
N ALA A 51 28.94 11.12 28.83
CA ALA A 51 28.09 11.64 27.76
C ALA A 51 27.20 12.82 28.29
N PRO A 52 26.84 13.77 27.42
CA PRO A 52 25.84 14.75 27.77
C PRO A 52 24.52 14.05 28.13
N PRO A 53 23.81 14.52 29.17
CA PRO A 53 22.53 13.94 29.55
C PRO A 53 21.49 14.16 28.45
N MET A 54 20.51 13.28 28.39
CA MET A 54 19.35 13.43 27.54
C MET A 54 18.59 14.71 27.86
N THR A 55 18.28 15.50 26.87
CA THR A 55 17.57 16.77 27.06
C THR A 55 16.04 16.56 27.02
N PRO A 56 15.24 17.49 27.61
CA PRO A 56 13.79 17.47 27.48
C PRO A 56 13.31 17.47 26.01
N THR A 57 14.10 18.05 25.09
CA THR A 57 13.83 18.04 23.67
C THR A 57 13.95 16.62 23.08
N ASP A 58 14.94 15.85 23.51
CA ASP A 58 15.14 14.47 23.06
C ASP A 58 14.03 13.56 23.60
N GLU A 59 13.65 13.72 24.87
CA GLU A 59 12.51 13.00 25.46
C GLU A 59 11.20 13.30 24.73
N ASN A 60 10.95 14.56 24.38
CA ASN A 60 9.80 14.95 23.58
C ASN A 60 9.80 14.36 22.16
N ARG A 61 10.98 14.18 21.55
CA ARG A 61 11.11 13.51 20.25
C ARG A 61 10.70 12.05 20.34
N VAL A 62 11.17 11.32 21.36
CA VAL A 62 10.78 9.93 21.60
C VAL A 62 9.28 9.82 21.85
N THR A 63 8.72 10.70 22.66
CA THR A 63 7.29 10.75 22.94
C THR A 63 6.46 11.00 21.66
N SER A 64 6.87 11.98 20.88
CA SER A 64 6.20 12.32 19.62
C SER A 64 6.29 11.18 18.60
N PHE A 65 7.43 10.51 18.51
CA PHE A 65 7.63 9.33 17.67
C PHE A 65 6.70 8.19 18.10
N SER A 66 6.69 7.85 19.39
CA SER A 66 5.89 6.75 19.93
C SER A 66 4.38 6.96 19.69
N ARG A 67 3.89 8.14 19.99
CA ARG A 67 2.50 8.54 19.72
C ARG A 67 2.17 8.49 18.22
N TYR A 68 3.08 9.00 17.37
CA TYR A 68 2.89 9.02 15.93
C TYR A 68 2.78 7.61 15.36
N ILE A 69 3.69 6.71 15.73
CA ILE A 69 3.70 5.32 15.24
C ILE A 69 2.41 4.60 15.63
N LEU A 70 2.02 4.65 16.91
CA LEU A 70 0.80 3.96 17.36
C LEU A 70 -0.48 4.52 16.75
N LYS A 71 -0.51 5.83 16.48
CA LYS A 71 -1.64 6.48 15.78
C LYS A 71 -1.73 6.10 14.32
N THR A 72 -0.59 5.96 13.63
CA THR A 72 -0.51 5.92 12.16
C THR A 72 -0.40 4.49 11.62
N PHE A 73 0.28 3.60 12.32
CA PHE A 73 0.42 2.20 11.93
C PHE A 73 -0.96 1.52 11.89
N TYR A 74 -1.32 0.98 10.72
CA TYR A 74 -2.69 0.49 10.43
C TYR A 74 -3.08 -0.72 11.27
N TYR A 75 -2.19 -1.71 11.39
CA TYR A 75 -2.48 -2.95 12.09
C TYR A 75 -2.46 -2.80 13.61
N PRO A 76 -3.07 -3.72 14.38
CA PRO A 76 -2.87 -3.77 15.81
C PRO A 76 -1.39 -3.89 16.16
N ALA A 77 -0.91 -3.04 17.06
CA ALA A 77 0.45 -3.09 17.57
C ALA A 77 0.42 -3.49 19.04
N ASN A 78 1.29 -4.45 19.41
CA ASN A 78 1.46 -4.83 20.80
C ASN A 78 2.54 -3.96 21.44
N VAL A 79 2.16 -3.03 22.28
CA VAL A 79 3.09 -2.08 22.94
C VAL A 79 4.16 -2.80 23.75
N ARG A 80 3.84 -3.94 24.38
CA ARG A 80 4.83 -4.75 25.10
C ARG A 80 5.95 -5.24 24.19
N ASP A 81 5.60 -5.69 22.98
CA ASP A 81 6.58 -6.21 22.03
C ASP A 81 7.40 -5.06 21.43
N LEU A 82 6.78 -3.89 21.18
CA LEU A 82 7.47 -2.69 20.76
C LEU A 82 8.47 -2.20 21.81
N LYS A 83 8.10 -2.19 23.10
CA LYS A 83 9.01 -1.90 24.19
C LYS A 83 10.20 -2.85 24.20
N ALA A 84 9.93 -4.15 24.20
CA ALA A 84 10.99 -5.17 24.22
C ALA A 84 11.98 -4.99 23.07
N ALA A 85 11.47 -4.75 21.85
CA ALA A 85 12.30 -4.53 20.68
C ALA A 85 13.13 -3.24 20.76
N ALA A 86 12.54 -2.15 21.27
CA ALA A 86 13.25 -0.90 21.46
C ALA A 86 14.39 -1.03 22.47
N LEU A 87 14.13 -1.65 23.64
CA LEU A 87 15.13 -1.84 24.69
C LEU A 87 16.25 -2.76 24.23
N ALA A 88 15.93 -3.87 23.57
CA ALA A 88 16.93 -4.78 23.01
C ALA A 88 17.83 -4.09 21.96
N ALA A 89 17.25 -3.20 21.13
CA ALA A 89 18.05 -2.45 20.15
C ALA A 89 18.98 -1.41 20.82
N ILE A 90 18.52 -0.76 21.90
CA ILE A 90 19.34 0.12 22.72
C ILE A 90 20.52 -0.68 23.33
N ASP A 91 20.24 -1.86 23.90
CA ASP A 91 21.26 -2.70 24.53
C ASP A 91 22.29 -3.23 23.54
N ALA A 92 21.89 -3.50 22.30
CA ALA A 92 22.76 -3.94 21.23
C ALA A 92 23.62 -2.82 20.61
N THR A 93 23.42 -1.56 21.01
CA THR A 93 24.19 -0.42 20.48
C THR A 93 25.61 -0.44 21.01
N GLU A 94 26.59 -0.45 20.10
CA GLU A 94 28.01 -0.42 20.44
C GLU A 94 28.52 1.01 20.69
N PRO A 95 29.56 1.19 21.53
CA PRO A 95 30.20 2.49 21.73
C PRO A 95 30.80 3.06 20.43
N PRO A 96 30.85 4.40 20.29
CA PRO A 96 30.53 5.40 21.32
C PRO A 96 29.01 5.60 21.49
N LEU A 97 28.56 5.63 22.77
CA LEU A 97 27.15 5.83 23.11
C LEU A 97 26.88 7.32 23.34
N ASP A 98 25.92 7.84 22.59
CA ASP A 98 25.33 9.16 22.81
C ASP A 98 23.80 9.07 22.71
N THR A 99 23.10 10.12 23.10
CA THR A 99 21.64 10.19 23.06
C THR A 99 21.09 9.94 21.64
N ALA A 100 21.74 10.47 20.61
CA ALA A 100 21.26 10.35 19.25
C ALA A 100 21.35 8.90 18.75
N ALA A 101 22.46 8.20 19.03
CA ALA A 101 22.64 6.79 18.69
C ALA A 101 21.60 5.91 19.37
N LEU A 102 21.37 6.11 20.67
CA LEU A 102 20.41 5.32 21.45
C LEU A 102 18.95 5.58 21.03
N VAL A 103 18.58 6.84 20.73
CA VAL A 103 17.27 7.16 20.16
C VAL A 103 17.07 6.49 18.80
N GLN A 104 18.07 6.53 17.92
CA GLN A 104 17.97 5.89 16.61
C GLN A 104 17.88 4.36 16.72
N ALA A 105 18.59 3.76 17.67
CA ALA A 105 18.46 2.33 17.95
C ALA A 105 17.05 1.96 18.43
N ALA A 106 16.48 2.74 19.35
CA ALA A 106 15.10 2.55 19.80
C ALA A 106 14.09 2.65 18.65
N VAL A 107 14.21 3.69 17.82
CA VAL A 107 13.38 3.89 16.61
C VAL A 107 13.49 2.68 15.69
N ALA A 108 14.71 2.18 15.44
CA ALA A 108 14.94 1.00 14.60
C ALA A 108 14.29 -0.26 15.21
N GLY A 109 14.45 -0.47 16.50
CA GLY A 109 13.83 -1.59 17.22
C GLY A 109 12.32 -1.58 17.09
N VAL A 110 11.69 -0.44 17.35
CA VAL A 110 10.23 -0.27 17.20
C VAL A 110 9.79 -0.56 15.77
N VAL A 111 10.37 0.11 14.78
CA VAL A 111 9.94 -0.01 13.37
C VAL A 111 10.11 -1.44 12.85
N ASN A 112 11.24 -2.08 13.12
CA ASN A 112 11.51 -3.44 12.66
C ASN A 112 10.59 -4.48 13.31
N SER A 113 10.08 -4.21 14.51
CA SER A 113 9.16 -5.12 15.21
C SER A 113 7.70 -5.00 14.74
N LEU A 114 7.33 -3.94 14.03
CA LEU A 114 5.95 -3.76 13.53
C LEU A 114 5.55 -4.78 12.48
N GLY A 115 6.49 -5.30 11.69
CA GLY A 115 6.20 -6.22 10.59
C GLY A 115 5.39 -5.58 9.45
N HIS A 116 4.68 -6.39 8.69
CA HIS A 116 3.79 -5.95 7.59
C HIS A 116 4.45 -5.00 6.57
N GLY A 117 5.77 -5.12 6.36
CA GLY A 117 6.53 -4.26 5.45
C GLY A 117 6.98 -2.92 6.03
N ALA A 118 6.75 -2.68 7.34
CA ALA A 118 7.32 -1.54 8.03
C ALA A 118 8.86 -1.64 8.05
N ARG A 119 9.54 -0.54 7.69
CA ARG A 119 11.01 -0.50 7.65
C ARG A 119 11.55 0.91 7.66
N LEU A 120 12.76 1.08 8.16
CA LEU A 120 13.52 2.31 8.00
C LEU A 120 14.11 2.39 6.58
N LEU A 121 14.15 3.59 6.01
CA LEU A 121 14.92 3.81 4.79
C LEU A 121 16.41 3.89 5.13
N THR A 122 17.22 3.18 4.36
CA THR A 122 18.69 3.17 4.52
C THR A 122 19.34 4.41 3.94
N THR A 123 18.72 5.04 2.93
CA THR A 123 19.21 6.27 2.29
C THR A 123 18.04 7.17 1.91
N ILE A 124 18.21 8.49 2.00
CA ILE A 124 17.28 9.45 1.43
C ILE A 124 17.48 9.41 -0.09
N GLY A 125 16.53 8.85 -0.81
CA GLY A 125 16.54 8.77 -2.27
C GLY A 125 16.75 7.37 -2.87
N GLY A 126 16.82 6.32 -2.06
CA GLY A 126 17.06 4.99 -2.57
C GLY A 126 16.52 3.88 -1.68
N ASP A 127 15.29 3.60 -1.78
CA ASP A 127 14.73 2.28 -1.88
C ASP A 127 13.51 2.38 -2.80
N PRO A 128 13.73 2.48 -4.11
CA PRO A 128 12.73 1.98 -5.01
C PRO A 128 12.64 0.51 -4.61
N GLY A 129 11.49 0.06 -4.12
CA GLY A 129 11.26 -1.37 -4.00
C GLY A 129 11.94 -2.01 -5.19
N SER A 130 12.63 -3.11 -5.00
CA SER A 130 13.41 -3.85 -6.01
C SER A 130 12.49 -4.25 -7.18
N GLY A 131 11.90 -3.25 -7.81
CA GLY A 131 10.98 -3.41 -8.91
C GLY A 131 11.71 -4.10 -10.05
N SER A 132 11.03 -4.99 -10.72
CA SER A 132 11.49 -5.57 -11.97
C SER A 132 12.08 -4.49 -12.86
N THR A 133 13.30 -4.67 -13.32
CA THR A 133 14.03 -3.71 -14.19
C THR A 133 13.63 -3.83 -15.67
N GLY A 134 12.60 -4.63 -15.98
CA GLY A 134 12.13 -4.82 -17.35
C GLY A 134 11.45 -3.57 -17.91
N ALA A 135 11.73 -3.24 -19.16
CA ALA A 135 10.99 -2.18 -19.86
C ALA A 135 9.60 -2.67 -20.28
N PRO A 136 8.58 -1.81 -20.22
CA PRO A 136 7.27 -2.13 -20.80
C PRO A 136 7.37 -2.44 -22.28
N SER A 137 6.54 -3.38 -22.75
CA SER A 137 6.55 -3.77 -24.14
C SER A 137 5.14 -4.02 -24.68
N ILE A 138 5.01 -3.83 -26.00
CA ILE A 138 3.79 -4.17 -26.75
C ILE A 138 4.15 -5.21 -27.79
N ARG A 139 3.35 -6.25 -27.87
CA ARG A 139 3.41 -7.25 -28.98
C ARG A 139 2.02 -7.63 -29.42
N GLN A 140 1.89 -8.08 -30.64
CA GLN A 140 0.64 -8.63 -31.16
C GLN A 140 0.79 -10.13 -31.38
N VAL A 141 -0.16 -10.89 -30.87
CA VAL A 141 -0.24 -12.35 -31.06
C VAL A 141 -1.61 -12.67 -31.69
N GLY A 142 -1.59 -12.95 -32.99
CA GLY A 142 -2.83 -13.05 -33.76
C GLY A 142 -3.64 -11.75 -33.73
N SER A 143 -4.89 -11.83 -33.28
CA SER A 143 -5.77 -10.67 -33.10
C SER A 143 -5.73 -10.09 -31.65
N VAL A 144 -4.79 -10.49 -30.81
CA VAL A 144 -4.69 -10.03 -29.43
C VAL A 144 -3.48 -9.12 -29.27
N ARG A 145 -3.67 -7.96 -28.63
CA ARG A 145 -2.58 -7.10 -28.18
C ARG A 145 -2.14 -7.53 -26.80
N VAL A 146 -0.86 -7.81 -26.62
CA VAL A 146 -0.24 -8.09 -25.32
C VAL A 146 0.56 -6.88 -24.90
N VAL A 147 0.22 -6.29 -23.77
CA VAL A 147 0.95 -5.19 -23.12
C VAL A 147 1.58 -5.74 -21.86
N SER A 148 2.90 -5.84 -21.83
CA SER A 148 3.65 -6.31 -20.67
C SER A 148 4.16 -5.10 -19.87
N LEU A 149 3.78 -5.02 -18.61
CA LEU A 149 4.18 -3.99 -17.66
C LEU A 149 4.88 -4.65 -16.48
N PRO A 150 6.19 -4.84 -16.55
CA PRO A 150 6.95 -5.50 -15.47
C PRO A 150 7.12 -4.61 -14.23
N THR A 151 6.79 -3.33 -14.33
CA THR A 151 6.80 -2.35 -13.24
C THR A 151 5.70 -1.32 -13.43
N MET A 152 5.19 -0.75 -12.33
CA MET A 152 4.31 0.43 -12.36
C MET A 152 5.11 1.74 -12.42
N ASN A 153 6.38 1.72 -12.05
CA ASN A 153 7.26 2.87 -12.13
C ASN A 153 7.77 3.04 -13.57
N ILE A 154 6.92 3.63 -14.43
CA ILE A 154 7.24 3.90 -15.82
C ILE A 154 7.67 5.37 -15.95
N GLY A 155 8.80 5.61 -16.61
CA GLY A 155 9.31 6.95 -16.87
C GLY A 155 10.41 7.42 -15.91
N ASP A 156 10.77 8.70 -16.01
CA ASP A 156 11.79 9.32 -15.15
C ASP A 156 11.25 9.48 -13.72
N PRO A 157 11.89 8.90 -12.69
CA PRO A 157 11.48 9.04 -11.30
C PRO A 157 11.45 10.48 -10.80
N ASN A 158 12.16 11.39 -11.50
CA ASN A 158 12.20 12.82 -11.17
C ASN A 158 11.08 13.63 -11.87
N VAL A 159 10.38 13.03 -12.83
CA VAL A 159 9.32 13.68 -13.61
C VAL A 159 8.06 12.83 -13.51
N ARG A 160 7.19 13.15 -12.55
CA ARG A 160 5.88 12.50 -12.42
C ARG A 160 4.99 12.85 -13.63
N ARG A 161 4.95 11.93 -14.60
CA ARG A 161 4.04 11.98 -15.76
C ARG A 161 3.14 10.74 -15.78
N THR A 162 2.63 10.38 -14.67
CA THR A 162 2.01 9.10 -14.36
C THR A 162 1.07 8.55 -15.43
N CYS A 163 0.16 9.38 -15.96
CA CYS A 163 -0.79 8.91 -16.98
C CYS A 163 -0.24 9.03 -18.40
N ALA A 164 0.57 10.04 -18.68
CA ALA A 164 1.10 10.27 -20.02
C ALA A 164 2.03 9.13 -20.50
N ASP A 165 2.74 8.52 -19.55
CA ASP A 165 3.67 7.44 -19.86
C ASP A 165 2.96 6.13 -20.24
N PHE A 166 1.73 5.93 -19.77
CA PHE A 166 0.91 4.78 -20.17
C PHE A 166 0.21 4.95 -21.52
N VAL A 167 -0.02 6.19 -21.99
CA VAL A 167 -0.78 6.46 -23.23
C VAL A 167 -0.21 5.70 -24.42
N GLN A 168 1.11 5.66 -24.56
CA GLN A 168 1.76 4.97 -25.67
C GLN A 168 1.48 3.46 -25.71
N TYR A 169 1.11 2.84 -24.57
CA TYR A 169 0.84 1.42 -24.48
C TYR A 169 -0.64 1.08 -24.69
N PHE A 170 -1.53 2.03 -24.43
CA PHE A 170 -2.98 1.83 -24.43
C PHE A 170 -3.72 2.79 -25.35
N ASP A 171 -3.13 3.12 -26.52
CA ASP A 171 -3.81 3.97 -27.51
C ASP A 171 -5.13 3.32 -27.95
N PRO A 172 -6.29 3.89 -27.55
CA PRO A 172 -7.59 3.33 -27.90
C PRO A 172 -7.96 3.52 -29.37
N GLN A 173 -7.23 4.35 -30.11
CA GLN A 173 -7.48 4.61 -31.51
C GLN A 173 -6.88 3.52 -32.42
N ASN A 174 -5.92 2.76 -31.92
CA ASN A 174 -5.30 1.69 -32.67
C ASN A 174 -5.79 0.31 -32.21
N THR A 175 -7.09 0.06 -32.40
CA THR A 175 -7.75 -1.21 -32.01
C THR A 175 -8.27 -2.03 -33.19
N ASP A 176 -8.06 -1.57 -34.42
CA ASP A 176 -8.57 -2.22 -35.62
C ASP A 176 -8.01 -3.64 -35.76
N GLY A 177 -8.90 -4.58 -36.00
CA GLY A 177 -8.56 -6.02 -36.15
C GLY A 177 -8.23 -6.72 -34.83
N LEU A 178 -8.27 -6.04 -33.69
CA LEU A 178 -8.04 -6.67 -32.39
C LEU A 178 -9.32 -7.33 -31.84
N SER A 179 -9.15 -8.49 -31.22
CA SER A 179 -10.21 -9.20 -30.49
C SER A 179 -10.18 -8.97 -29.00
N GLY A 180 -9.08 -8.46 -28.46
CA GLY A 180 -8.91 -8.18 -27.04
C GLY A 180 -7.51 -7.72 -26.67
N VAL A 181 -7.35 -7.38 -25.41
CA VAL A 181 -6.08 -6.95 -24.82
C VAL A 181 -5.70 -7.90 -23.68
N VAL A 182 -4.46 -8.35 -23.68
CA VAL A 182 -3.83 -9.03 -22.54
C VAL A 182 -2.92 -8.04 -21.84
N LEU A 183 -3.23 -7.74 -20.58
CA LEU A 183 -2.38 -6.97 -19.68
C LEU A 183 -1.52 -7.94 -18.88
N ASP A 184 -0.24 -7.99 -19.18
CA ASP A 184 0.72 -8.87 -18.51
C ASP A 184 1.42 -8.11 -17.36
N LEU A 185 1.00 -8.43 -16.14
CA LEU A 185 1.51 -7.88 -14.88
C LEU A 185 2.43 -8.85 -14.14
N ARG A 186 2.86 -9.93 -14.77
CA ARG A 186 3.77 -10.89 -14.15
C ARG A 186 5.10 -10.23 -13.80
N GLY A 187 5.61 -10.52 -12.61
CA GLY A 187 6.82 -9.90 -12.08
C GLY A 187 6.66 -8.45 -11.62
N ASN A 188 5.47 -7.86 -11.72
CA ASN A 188 5.21 -6.49 -11.32
C ASN A 188 4.86 -6.42 -9.83
N GLU A 189 5.78 -5.92 -9.02
CA GLU A 189 5.65 -5.80 -7.56
C GLU A 189 4.80 -4.56 -7.15
N GLY A 190 4.17 -3.89 -8.11
CA GLY A 190 3.30 -2.75 -7.86
C GLY A 190 4.02 -1.40 -7.98
N GLY A 191 3.50 -0.41 -7.28
CA GLY A 191 3.96 0.97 -7.31
C GLY A 191 2.93 1.93 -6.74
N PRO A 192 3.03 3.24 -7.02
CA PRO A 192 2.13 4.24 -6.50
C PRO A 192 0.66 3.96 -6.83
N LEU A 193 -0.25 4.22 -5.88
CA LEU A 193 -1.70 4.07 -6.09
C LEU A 193 -2.24 5.01 -7.19
N THR A 194 -1.60 6.16 -7.38
CA THR A 194 -1.90 7.09 -8.47
C THR A 194 -1.64 6.45 -9.83
N ASP A 195 -0.57 5.69 -9.97
CA ASP A 195 -0.20 5.02 -11.21
C ASP A 195 -1.17 3.87 -11.50
N SER A 196 -1.57 3.15 -10.46
CA SER A 196 -2.61 2.12 -10.56
C SER A 196 -3.95 2.72 -11.00
N SER A 197 -4.37 3.83 -10.37
CA SER A 197 -5.60 4.55 -10.74
C SER A 197 -5.55 5.05 -12.18
N CYS A 198 -4.41 5.56 -12.62
CA CYS A 198 -4.18 6.00 -13.98
C CYS A 198 -4.30 4.85 -14.99
N LEU A 199 -3.60 3.73 -14.74
CA LEU A 199 -3.66 2.55 -15.61
C LEU A 199 -5.09 2.01 -15.73
N ILE A 200 -5.83 1.96 -14.62
CA ILE A 200 -7.24 1.57 -14.59
C ILE A 200 -8.09 2.51 -15.47
N GLY A 201 -7.77 3.80 -15.52
CA GLY A 201 -8.48 4.80 -16.34
C GLY A 201 -8.43 4.57 -17.85
N PHE A 202 -7.54 3.71 -18.36
CA PHE A 202 -7.57 3.27 -19.76
C PHE A 202 -8.67 2.23 -20.05
N PHE A 203 -9.24 1.63 -19.02
CA PHE A 203 -10.26 0.58 -19.13
C PHE A 203 -11.59 0.98 -18.52
N ILE A 204 -11.62 1.92 -17.59
CA ILE A 204 -12.80 2.38 -16.87
C ILE A 204 -12.98 3.88 -17.11
N LYS A 205 -14.25 4.31 -17.28
CA LYS A 205 -14.60 5.71 -17.55
C LYS A 205 -14.10 6.65 -16.43
N ALA A 206 -13.61 7.82 -16.82
CA ALA A 206 -13.15 8.86 -15.89
C ALA A 206 -14.22 9.26 -14.87
N GLY A 207 -13.78 9.60 -13.66
CA GLY A 207 -14.61 10.01 -12.54
C GLY A 207 -15.37 8.88 -11.84
N GLN A 208 -15.00 7.63 -12.11
CA GLN A 208 -15.55 6.49 -11.37
C GLN A 208 -14.63 6.11 -10.21
N THR A 209 -15.19 5.91 -9.03
CA THR A 209 -14.46 5.35 -7.90
C THR A 209 -14.04 3.92 -8.25
N VAL A 210 -12.75 3.64 -8.20
CA VAL A 210 -12.21 2.33 -8.57
C VAL A 210 -11.81 1.49 -7.36
N PHE A 211 -11.34 2.14 -6.31
CA PHE A 211 -11.06 1.52 -5.01
C PHE A 211 -11.05 2.60 -3.92
N GLN A 212 -10.90 2.17 -2.68
CA GLN A 212 -10.80 3.05 -1.52
C GLN A 212 -9.64 2.59 -0.64
N VAL A 213 -9.13 3.51 0.16
CA VAL A 213 -8.15 3.20 1.20
C VAL A 213 -8.80 3.45 2.55
N MET A 214 -8.84 2.43 3.38
CA MET A 214 -9.36 2.50 4.74
C MET A 214 -8.21 2.79 5.71
N SER A 215 -8.31 3.89 6.46
CA SER A 215 -7.36 4.22 7.52
C SER A 215 -7.63 3.41 8.79
N LYS A 216 -6.69 3.43 9.74
CA LYS A 216 -6.85 2.82 11.07
C LYS A 216 -8.11 3.29 11.81
N GLN A 217 -8.51 4.54 11.60
CA GLN A 217 -9.69 5.14 12.22
C GLN A 217 -10.99 4.83 11.43
N GLY A 218 -10.93 4.00 10.39
CA GLY A 218 -12.07 3.63 9.56
C GLY A 218 -12.47 4.69 8.53
N ALA A 219 -11.70 5.77 8.38
CA ALA A 219 -11.94 6.73 7.31
C ALA A 219 -11.59 6.13 5.95
N LEU A 220 -12.46 6.37 4.96
CA LEU A 220 -12.29 5.90 3.59
C LEU A 220 -11.91 7.04 2.67
N VAL A 221 -10.75 6.91 2.03
CA VAL A 221 -10.30 7.80 0.96
C VAL A 221 -10.61 7.13 -0.38
N LYS A 222 -11.40 7.78 -1.22
CA LYS A 222 -11.78 7.27 -2.54
C LYS A 222 -10.70 7.60 -3.56
N TYR A 223 -10.43 6.65 -4.42
CA TYR A 223 -9.62 6.82 -5.61
C TYR A 223 -10.50 6.69 -6.84
N GLU A 224 -10.47 7.72 -7.66
CA GLU A 224 -11.26 7.81 -8.89
C GLU A 224 -10.33 7.78 -10.10
N THR A 225 -10.85 7.27 -11.23
CA THR A 225 -10.11 7.32 -12.49
C THR A 225 -9.99 8.77 -12.94
N GLU A 226 -8.76 9.16 -13.28
CA GLU A 226 -8.49 10.48 -13.84
C GLU A 226 -8.90 10.55 -15.32
N ALA A 227 -9.20 11.77 -15.79
CA ALA A 227 -9.40 12.03 -17.20
C ALA A 227 -8.03 12.01 -17.91
N ASN A 228 -7.75 10.96 -18.68
CA ASN A 228 -6.52 10.81 -19.46
C ASN A 228 -6.65 11.31 -20.90
N GLY A 229 -7.76 11.98 -21.25
CA GLY A 229 -8.03 12.48 -22.59
C GLY A 229 -8.50 11.44 -23.60
N HIS A 230 -8.59 10.17 -23.21
CA HIS A 230 -8.97 9.06 -24.08
C HIS A 230 -10.30 8.43 -23.63
N LYS A 231 -11.00 7.81 -24.58
CA LYS A 231 -12.12 6.92 -24.25
C LYS A 231 -11.55 5.61 -23.72
N PRO A 232 -12.20 4.97 -22.73
CA PRO A 232 -11.79 3.66 -22.27
C PRO A 232 -11.76 2.64 -23.43
N LEU A 233 -10.81 1.74 -23.39
CA LEU A 233 -10.74 0.59 -24.29
C LEU A 233 -12.02 -0.24 -24.15
N SER A 234 -12.74 -0.46 -25.25
CA SER A 234 -13.97 -1.25 -25.26
C SER A 234 -13.71 -2.75 -25.45
N LEU A 235 -12.50 -3.12 -25.85
CA LEU A 235 -12.13 -4.53 -26.10
C LEU A 235 -12.16 -5.35 -24.79
N PRO A 236 -12.49 -6.65 -24.87
CA PRO A 236 -12.31 -7.58 -23.76
C PRO A 236 -10.88 -7.58 -23.24
N VAL A 237 -10.72 -7.78 -21.94
CA VAL A 237 -9.41 -7.72 -21.25
C VAL A 237 -9.16 -9.02 -20.50
N ALA A 238 -7.94 -9.53 -20.63
CA ALA A 238 -7.41 -10.57 -19.77
C ALA A 238 -6.17 -10.03 -19.05
N VAL A 239 -5.97 -10.42 -17.80
CA VAL A 239 -4.82 -9.99 -16.99
C VAL A 239 -4.00 -11.22 -16.63
N LEU A 240 -2.69 -11.18 -16.86
CA LEU A 240 -1.77 -12.22 -16.43
C LEU A 240 -1.05 -11.79 -15.16
N ILE A 241 -1.00 -12.70 -14.20
CA ILE A 241 -0.33 -12.49 -12.90
C ILE A 241 0.56 -13.68 -12.54
N ASP A 242 1.50 -13.47 -11.63
CA ASP A 242 2.32 -14.53 -11.04
C ASP A 242 2.49 -14.29 -9.52
N ASN A 243 3.31 -15.09 -8.85
CA ASN A 243 3.59 -14.97 -7.42
C ASN A 243 4.37 -13.70 -7.03
N ARG A 244 4.88 -12.94 -7.99
CA ARG A 244 5.55 -11.66 -7.80
C ARG A 244 4.65 -10.46 -8.09
N THR A 245 3.47 -10.69 -8.66
CA THR A 245 2.48 -9.61 -8.87
C THR A 245 1.92 -9.18 -7.53
N ASP A 246 2.18 -7.93 -7.11
CA ASP A 246 1.81 -7.46 -5.77
C ASP A 246 1.31 -6.00 -5.77
N SER A 247 0.80 -5.55 -4.63
CA SER A 247 0.46 -4.15 -4.34
C SER A 247 -0.38 -3.49 -5.45
N GLY A 248 0.08 -2.37 -6.01
CA GLY A 248 -0.63 -1.62 -7.05
C GLY A 248 -0.92 -2.41 -8.32
N ALA A 249 -0.07 -3.37 -8.71
CA ALA A 249 -0.32 -4.22 -9.88
C ALA A 249 -1.47 -5.20 -9.62
N LEU A 250 -1.49 -5.79 -8.44
CA LEU A 250 -2.58 -6.67 -8.03
C LEU A 250 -3.90 -5.92 -7.87
N LEU A 251 -3.84 -4.69 -7.37
CA LEU A 251 -4.99 -3.79 -7.32
C LEU A 251 -5.58 -3.55 -8.70
N VAL A 252 -4.75 -3.30 -9.72
CA VAL A 252 -5.21 -3.16 -11.10
C VAL A 252 -5.93 -4.43 -11.56
N ALA A 253 -5.35 -5.61 -11.35
CA ALA A 253 -5.97 -6.89 -11.71
C ALA A 253 -7.35 -7.06 -11.04
N ALA A 254 -7.44 -6.81 -9.72
CA ALA A 254 -8.68 -6.96 -8.96
C ALA A 254 -9.77 -5.97 -9.39
N VAL A 255 -9.41 -4.71 -9.64
CA VAL A 255 -10.37 -3.70 -10.11
C VAL A 255 -10.88 -4.04 -11.52
N LEU A 256 -9.99 -4.44 -12.43
CA LEU A 256 -10.40 -4.84 -13.78
C LEU A 256 -11.26 -6.09 -13.76
N GLN A 257 -10.97 -7.06 -12.89
CA GLN A 257 -11.81 -8.24 -12.68
C GLN A 257 -13.20 -7.86 -12.18
N SER A 258 -13.29 -7.05 -11.13
CA SER A 258 -14.56 -6.75 -10.47
C SER A 258 -15.42 -5.75 -11.22
N GLN A 259 -14.84 -4.76 -11.91
CA GLN A 259 -15.58 -3.65 -12.53
C GLN A 259 -15.59 -3.68 -14.06
N ARG A 260 -14.68 -4.43 -14.66
CA ARG A 260 -14.54 -4.54 -16.13
C ARG A 260 -14.77 -5.96 -16.66
N HIS A 261 -15.03 -6.91 -15.75
CA HIS A 261 -15.17 -8.32 -16.05
C HIS A 261 -13.96 -8.91 -16.81
N ALA A 262 -12.77 -8.36 -16.51
CA ALA A 262 -11.54 -8.92 -17.02
C ALA A 262 -11.30 -10.30 -16.42
N THR A 263 -10.76 -11.22 -17.23
CA THR A 263 -10.37 -12.54 -16.72
C THR A 263 -8.93 -12.50 -16.24
N VAL A 264 -8.70 -12.94 -15.02
CA VAL A 264 -7.37 -13.03 -14.42
C VAL A 264 -6.85 -14.45 -14.49
N LEU A 265 -5.68 -14.62 -15.12
CA LEU A 265 -4.99 -15.91 -15.28
C LEU A 265 -3.65 -15.88 -14.55
N GLY A 266 -3.32 -16.95 -13.85
CA GLY A 266 -2.01 -17.10 -13.21
C GLY A 266 -2.05 -17.76 -11.85
N GLU A 267 -1.15 -17.35 -10.95
CA GLU A 267 -1.07 -17.89 -9.60
C GLU A 267 -2.36 -17.62 -8.81
N GLN A 268 -2.91 -18.67 -8.19
CA GLN A 268 -4.21 -18.60 -7.54
C GLN A 268 -4.19 -17.82 -6.23
N LYS A 269 -3.04 -17.75 -5.58
CA LYS A 269 -2.83 -17.02 -4.32
C LYS A 269 -1.50 -16.26 -4.42
N PRO A 270 -1.48 -15.09 -5.05
CA PRO A 270 -0.33 -14.23 -4.91
C PRO A 270 -0.14 -13.85 -3.44
N SER A 271 1.09 -13.62 -3.03
CA SER A 271 1.40 -13.14 -1.67
C SER A 271 0.90 -11.72 -1.52
N ILE A 272 -0.39 -11.56 -1.17
CA ILE A 272 -1.03 -10.26 -1.14
C ILE A 272 -0.81 -9.60 0.22
N ASN A 273 -0.16 -8.46 0.21
CA ASN A 273 -0.24 -7.50 1.29
C ASN A 273 -1.17 -6.36 0.85
N GLY A 274 -2.43 -6.36 1.28
CA GLY A 274 -3.41 -5.30 0.97
C GLY A 274 -3.11 -3.95 1.63
N ALA A 275 -1.98 -3.84 2.33
CA ALA A 275 -1.59 -2.64 3.03
C ALA A 275 -1.13 -1.53 2.07
N VAL A 276 -1.52 -0.31 2.38
CA VAL A 276 -0.96 0.90 1.77
C VAL A 276 0.30 1.27 2.53
N LEU A 277 1.45 1.07 1.89
CA LEU A 277 2.75 1.47 2.43
C LEU A 277 3.00 2.94 2.11
N SER A 278 3.09 3.76 3.15
CA SER A 278 3.39 5.19 3.03
C SER A 278 4.79 5.48 3.53
N LEU A 279 5.52 6.32 2.78
CA LEU A 279 6.73 6.94 3.29
C LEU A 279 6.34 8.08 4.22
N VAL A 280 6.72 7.97 5.48
CA VAL A 280 6.46 8.96 6.51
C VAL A 280 7.77 9.41 7.17
N PHE A 281 7.74 10.60 7.75
CA PHE A 281 8.87 11.17 8.51
C PHE A 281 8.40 11.46 9.94
N PRO A 282 8.36 10.43 10.81
CA PRO A 282 7.91 10.61 12.18
C PRO A 282 8.82 11.58 12.94
N PRO A 283 8.28 12.39 13.85
CA PRO A 283 9.10 13.16 14.76
C PRO A 283 10.09 12.26 15.50
N GLY A 284 11.33 12.68 15.65
CA GLY A 284 12.38 11.90 16.33
C GLY A 284 13.09 10.86 15.48
N ALA A 285 12.54 10.46 14.36
CA ALA A 285 13.25 9.64 13.38
C ALA A 285 14.10 10.54 12.47
N ASN A 286 15.40 10.27 12.39
CA ASN A 286 16.30 11.00 11.47
C ASN A 286 16.24 10.45 10.03
N ARG A 287 15.38 9.47 9.80
CA ARG A 287 15.22 8.78 8.51
C ARG A 287 13.74 8.66 8.17
N GLY A 288 13.46 8.50 6.88
CA GLY A 288 12.14 8.10 6.43
C GLY A 288 11.80 6.69 6.93
N VAL A 289 10.54 6.49 7.22
CA VAL A 289 9.98 5.18 7.61
C VAL A 289 8.93 4.81 6.58
N VAL A 290 9.03 3.62 6.01
CA VAL A 290 7.92 3.02 5.27
C VAL A 290 7.01 2.37 6.29
N LEU A 291 5.75 2.76 6.31
CA LEU A 291 4.78 2.34 7.31
C LEU A 291 3.46 1.95 6.65
N PRO A 292 2.86 0.80 6.98
CA PRO A 292 1.46 0.52 6.66
C PRO A 292 0.53 1.54 7.32
N THR A 293 -0.18 2.34 6.52
CA THR A 293 -1.05 3.43 6.99
C THR A 293 -2.52 3.22 6.68
N GLY A 294 -2.84 2.20 5.90
CA GLY A 294 -4.20 1.87 5.52
C GLY A 294 -4.27 0.53 4.80
N GLU A 295 -5.49 0.14 4.48
CA GLU A 295 -5.80 -1.07 3.72
C GLU A 295 -6.61 -0.72 2.47
N ILE A 296 -6.27 -1.35 1.36
CA ILE A 296 -7.02 -1.21 0.11
C ILE A 296 -8.31 -2.03 0.22
N VAL A 297 -9.42 -1.37 -0.04
CA VAL A 297 -10.73 -2.00 -0.15
C VAL A 297 -11.35 -1.71 -1.52
N LEU A 298 -12.00 -2.71 -2.09
CA LEU A 298 -12.72 -2.56 -3.35
C LEU A 298 -14.04 -1.78 -3.14
N ASN A 299 -14.73 -1.45 -4.21
CA ASN A 299 -15.98 -0.66 -4.15
C ASN A 299 -17.10 -1.35 -3.35
N ASP A 300 -17.09 -2.68 -3.28
CA ASP A 300 -18.00 -3.49 -2.46
C ASP A 300 -17.58 -3.55 -0.98
N LYS A 301 -16.57 -2.78 -0.58
CA LYS A 301 -16.00 -2.68 0.76
C LYS A 301 -15.28 -3.95 1.24
N ARG A 302 -15.02 -4.93 0.37
CA ARG A 302 -14.19 -6.07 0.72
C ARG A 302 -12.71 -5.68 0.66
N PRO A 303 -11.89 -6.08 1.63
CA PRO A 303 -10.44 -5.95 1.55
C PRO A 303 -9.91 -6.61 0.27
N LEU A 304 -8.93 -5.98 -0.38
CA LEU A 304 -8.31 -6.51 -1.60
C LEU A 304 -7.86 -7.96 -1.42
N VAL A 305 -7.22 -8.26 -0.30
CA VAL A 305 -6.72 -9.61 0.03
C VAL A 305 -7.83 -10.67 0.08
N ALA A 306 -9.00 -10.30 0.60
CA ALA A 306 -10.12 -11.23 0.74
C ALA A 306 -10.96 -11.35 -0.55
N ALA A 307 -10.90 -10.33 -1.41
CA ALA A 307 -11.74 -10.23 -2.60
C ALA A 307 -11.09 -10.84 -3.85
N PHE A 308 -9.76 -10.91 -3.88
CA PHE A 308 -9.02 -11.26 -5.08
C PHE A 308 -8.66 -12.75 -5.17
N HIS A 309 -8.88 -13.34 -6.34
CA HIS A 309 -8.40 -14.66 -6.74
C HIS A 309 -8.30 -14.71 -8.26
N ALA A 310 -7.37 -15.50 -8.79
CA ALA A 310 -7.30 -15.73 -10.23
C ALA A 310 -8.51 -16.57 -10.69
N ASP A 311 -9.11 -16.20 -11.82
CA ASP A 311 -10.22 -16.96 -12.42
C ASP A 311 -9.75 -18.28 -12.98
N LEU A 312 -8.51 -18.32 -13.51
CA LEU A 312 -7.88 -19.51 -14.05
C LEU A 312 -6.48 -19.68 -13.47
N ALA A 313 -6.31 -20.70 -12.63
CA ALA A 313 -5.01 -21.05 -12.08
C ALA A 313 -4.10 -21.63 -13.16
N MET A 314 -2.96 -21.01 -13.40
CA MET A 314 -1.94 -21.44 -14.35
C MET A 314 -0.56 -21.20 -13.78
N ALA A 315 0.39 -22.12 -14.05
CA ALA A 315 1.79 -21.88 -13.70
C ALA A 315 2.37 -20.77 -14.59
N ALA A 316 3.02 -19.79 -13.96
CA ALA A 316 3.55 -18.60 -14.62
C ALA A 316 4.70 -18.87 -15.62
N GLN A 317 5.22 -20.08 -15.66
CA GLN A 317 6.46 -20.44 -16.37
C GLN A 317 6.29 -20.63 -17.88
N ASP A 318 5.06 -20.82 -18.38
CA ASP A 318 4.81 -21.00 -19.82
C ASP A 318 4.16 -19.76 -20.43
N ASP A 319 5.00 -18.88 -20.95
CA ASP A 319 4.60 -17.61 -21.55
C ASP A 319 3.63 -17.80 -22.74
N VAL A 320 3.91 -18.76 -23.61
CA VAL A 320 3.12 -19.01 -24.80
C VAL A 320 1.77 -19.63 -24.43
N ALA A 321 1.75 -20.57 -23.50
CA ALA A 321 0.50 -21.20 -23.06
C ALA A 321 -0.42 -20.21 -22.36
N MET A 322 0.11 -19.34 -21.50
CA MET A 322 -0.69 -18.32 -20.81
C MET A 322 -1.31 -17.32 -21.79
N ILE A 323 -0.55 -16.83 -22.77
CA ILE A 323 -1.06 -15.89 -23.77
C ILE A 323 -2.09 -16.57 -24.68
N ASN A 324 -1.86 -17.81 -25.08
CA ASN A 324 -2.82 -18.57 -25.87
C ASN A 324 -4.11 -18.85 -25.10
N ALA A 325 -4.02 -19.20 -23.81
CA ALA A 325 -5.19 -19.38 -22.95
C ALA A 325 -5.99 -18.08 -22.81
N ALA A 326 -5.30 -16.96 -22.56
CA ALA A 326 -5.91 -15.64 -22.51
C ALA A 326 -6.60 -15.27 -23.84
N GLY A 327 -5.92 -15.51 -24.98
CA GLY A 327 -6.47 -15.28 -26.31
C GLY A 327 -7.71 -16.13 -26.61
N ALA A 328 -7.68 -17.40 -26.24
CA ALA A 328 -8.83 -18.32 -26.38
C ALA A 328 -10.03 -17.89 -25.52
N TYR A 329 -9.77 -17.31 -24.35
CA TYR A 329 -10.81 -16.77 -23.48
C TYR A 329 -11.42 -15.50 -24.07
N LEU A 330 -10.58 -14.56 -24.52
CA LEU A 330 -11.03 -13.31 -25.14
C LEU A 330 -11.89 -13.55 -26.40
N ALA A 331 -11.58 -14.60 -27.17
CA ALA A 331 -12.36 -14.96 -28.34
C ALA A 331 -13.79 -15.44 -28.02
N LYS A 332 -14.04 -15.95 -26.83
CA LYS A 332 -15.37 -16.40 -26.35
C LYS A 332 -16.26 -15.27 -25.81
N GLN A 333 -15.69 -14.09 -25.59
CA GLN A 333 -16.43 -12.94 -25.06
C GLN A 333 -17.00 -12.02 -26.16
N LYS A 334 -16.86 -12.39 -27.42
CA LYS A 334 -17.53 -11.78 -28.57
C LYS A 334 -18.95 -12.33 -28.69
#